data_75fea335b1c8d5bacceab812f2514aa1
#
_entry.id   75fea335b1c8d5bacceab812f2514aa1
#
_cell.length_a   1.000
_cell.length_b   1.000
_cell.length_c   1.000
_cell.angle_alpha   90.00
_cell.angle_beta   90.00
_cell.angle_gamma   90.00
#
_symmetry.space_group_name_H-M   'P 1'
#
loop_
_entity.id
_entity.type
_entity.pdbx_description
1 polymer ?
#
loop_
_entity_poly.entity_id
_entity_poly.type
_entity_poly.pdbx_seq_one_letter_code
_entity_poly.pdbx_strand_id
1 'polypeptide(L)'
;MSNERDYYKVLGVPRNSSQEEIRTKFRRLALEFHPDRNKDPAAQEKFKEVNSAYQVLSDPQKRAQYDRFGHLGVGSGRGTGHGFEGAETFGGFGDIFDAFFGGSGGRTRKAPQVGRDLLTTLTISFEEAVFGVEKEIRVSRIESCSGCRGTGSELGSSPEQCIQCNGSGQIRRIQRSVFGQFSQVGPCTQCSGEGTIITSPCSQCRGSAKEKQNRKIMVDIPPGVEEGMQVRLSREGDAGVNGGPSGNLYIQLKVGFHEFFHRRDHDIVLEVPINFAQAALGDELEVPTLR
;
A
#
# COMPACT_ATOMS: atom_id res chain seq x y z
N MET A 1 0.32 -3.37 -43.29
CA MET A 1 -0.95 -2.64 -43.25
C MET A 1 -1.74 -3.25 -42.12
N SER A 2 -1.72 -2.64 -40.93
CA SER A 2 -2.43 -3.12 -39.76
C SER A 2 -3.92 -2.94 -40.00
N ASN A 3 -4.64 -4.06 -40.03
CA ASN A 3 -6.08 -4.11 -40.22
C ASN A 3 -6.78 -3.80 -38.89
N GLU A 4 -6.59 -2.56 -38.39
CA GLU A 4 -7.23 -2.10 -37.16
C GLU A 4 -8.73 -1.90 -37.45
N ARG A 5 -9.58 -2.71 -36.81
CA ARG A 5 -11.02 -2.66 -36.96
C ARG A 5 -11.59 -1.41 -36.31
N ASP A 6 -12.54 -0.75 -36.98
CA ASP A 6 -13.28 0.40 -36.43
C ASP A 6 -13.95 0.03 -35.09
N TYR A 7 -13.66 0.79 -34.03
CA TYR A 7 -14.16 0.54 -32.67
C TYR A 7 -15.69 0.47 -32.57
N TYR A 8 -16.41 1.20 -33.41
CA TYR A 8 -17.87 1.07 -33.49
C TYR A 8 -18.29 -0.29 -34.05
N LYS A 9 -17.55 -0.81 -35.03
CA LYS A 9 -17.80 -2.17 -35.56
C LYS A 9 -17.44 -3.26 -34.57
N VAL A 10 -16.39 -3.05 -33.79
CA VAL A 10 -15.97 -4.00 -32.73
C VAL A 10 -17.05 -4.14 -31.66
N LEU A 11 -17.66 -3.03 -31.23
CA LEU A 11 -18.78 -3.05 -30.28
C LEU A 11 -20.11 -3.40 -30.91
N GLY A 12 -20.21 -3.41 -32.25
CA GLY A 12 -21.45 -3.65 -32.96
C GLY A 12 -22.51 -2.56 -32.75
N VAL A 13 -22.08 -1.29 -32.70
CA VAL A 13 -22.94 -0.11 -32.53
C VAL A 13 -22.73 0.88 -33.65
N PRO A 14 -23.75 1.63 -34.07
CA PRO A 14 -23.62 2.71 -35.04
C PRO A 14 -22.85 3.91 -34.44
N ARG A 15 -22.25 4.75 -35.31
CA ARG A 15 -21.43 5.89 -34.86
C ARG A 15 -22.22 6.96 -34.11
N ASN A 16 -23.53 7.03 -34.28
CA ASN A 16 -24.42 7.96 -33.58
C ASN A 16 -24.99 7.42 -32.25
N SER A 17 -24.52 6.25 -31.80
CA SER A 17 -24.99 5.63 -30.55
C SER A 17 -24.73 6.50 -29.31
N SER A 18 -25.70 6.45 -28.41
CA SER A 18 -25.59 7.07 -27.08
C SER A 18 -24.54 6.37 -26.20
N GLN A 19 -24.09 7.05 -25.16
CA GLN A 19 -23.16 6.48 -24.18
C GLN A 19 -23.76 5.24 -23.46
N GLU A 20 -25.05 5.25 -23.23
CA GLU A 20 -25.79 4.14 -22.63
C GLU A 20 -25.84 2.90 -23.50
N GLU A 21 -26.05 3.08 -24.80
CA GLU A 21 -26.03 1.98 -25.78
C GLU A 21 -24.65 1.35 -25.88
N ILE A 22 -23.57 2.17 -25.92
CA ILE A 22 -22.18 1.71 -25.92
C ILE A 22 -21.90 0.90 -24.66
N ARG A 23 -22.30 1.38 -23.49
CA ARG A 23 -22.13 0.69 -22.21
C ARG A 23 -22.88 -0.63 -22.14
N THR A 24 -24.11 -0.66 -22.65
CA THR A 24 -24.98 -1.85 -22.65
C THR A 24 -24.39 -2.94 -23.56
N LYS A 25 -23.95 -2.56 -24.75
CA LYS A 25 -23.31 -3.49 -25.70
C LYS A 25 -22.00 -4.02 -25.18
N PHE A 26 -21.17 -3.16 -24.58
CA PHE A 26 -19.93 -3.58 -23.94
C PHE A 26 -20.17 -4.63 -22.85
N ARG A 27 -21.11 -4.39 -21.94
CA ARG A 27 -21.41 -5.36 -20.85
C ARG A 27 -21.82 -6.72 -21.41
N ARG A 28 -22.60 -6.75 -22.47
CA ARG A 28 -23.00 -8.01 -23.11
C ARG A 28 -21.82 -8.75 -23.71
N LEU A 29 -20.97 -8.06 -24.48
CA LEU A 29 -19.80 -8.66 -25.12
C LEU A 29 -18.73 -9.06 -24.08
N ALA A 30 -18.56 -8.27 -23.02
CA ALA A 30 -17.64 -8.58 -21.92
C ALA A 30 -18.05 -9.85 -21.17
N LEU A 31 -19.35 -10.10 -20.99
CA LEU A 31 -19.87 -11.34 -20.40
C LEU A 31 -19.73 -12.55 -21.34
N GLU A 32 -19.89 -12.34 -22.65
CA GLU A 32 -19.79 -13.38 -23.68
C GLU A 32 -18.34 -13.86 -23.87
N PHE A 33 -17.38 -12.93 -23.86
CA PHE A 33 -15.95 -13.20 -24.08
C PHE A 33 -15.10 -13.21 -22.80
N HIS A 34 -15.74 -13.25 -21.61
CA HIS A 34 -15.00 -13.23 -20.34
C HIS A 34 -14.07 -14.44 -20.20
N PRO A 35 -12.80 -14.25 -19.83
CA PRO A 35 -11.81 -15.33 -19.76
C PRO A 35 -12.19 -16.45 -18.78
N ASP A 36 -12.96 -16.16 -17.72
CA ASP A 36 -13.42 -17.17 -16.77
C ASP A 36 -14.56 -18.04 -17.32
N ARG A 37 -15.29 -17.55 -18.32
CA ARG A 37 -16.43 -18.26 -18.94
C ARG A 37 -16.08 -18.88 -20.27
N ASN A 38 -15.18 -18.26 -21.01
CA ASN A 38 -14.79 -18.71 -22.35
C ASN A 38 -13.26 -18.80 -22.41
N LYS A 39 -12.73 -20.02 -22.38
CA LYS A 39 -11.29 -20.32 -22.42
C LYS A 39 -10.71 -20.37 -23.83
N ASP A 40 -11.52 -20.09 -24.87
CA ASP A 40 -11.06 -20.07 -26.25
C ASP A 40 -10.06 -18.90 -26.45
N PRO A 41 -8.86 -19.16 -27.00
CA PRO A 41 -7.88 -18.11 -27.32
C PRO A 41 -8.47 -17.01 -28.23
N ALA A 42 -9.33 -17.35 -29.17
CA ALA A 42 -10.01 -16.38 -30.03
C ALA A 42 -10.98 -15.48 -29.26
N ALA A 43 -11.58 -15.98 -28.16
CA ALA A 43 -12.43 -15.18 -27.31
C ALA A 43 -11.63 -14.16 -26.48
N GLN A 44 -10.41 -14.53 -26.06
CA GLN A 44 -9.52 -13.61 -25.34
C GLN A 44 -9.06 -12.45 -26.23
N GLU A 45 -8.74 -12.71 -27.50
CA GLU A 45 -8.39 -11.63 -28.44
C GLU A 45 -9.58 -10.69 -28.67
N LYS A 46 -10.79 -11.24 -28.89
CA LYS A 46 -12.01 -10.42 -29.00
C LYS A 46 -12.30 -9.62 -27.74
N PHE A 47 -12.08 -10.18 -26.56
CA PHE A 47 -12.23 -9.46 -25.29
C PHE A 47 -11.29 -8.26 -25.21
N LYS A 48 -10.01 -8.42 -25.62
CA LYS A 48 -9.04 -7.31 -25.68
C LYS A 48 -9.50 -6.22 -26.67
N GLU A 49 -9.96 -6.59 -27.85
CA GLU A 49 -10.48 -5.64 -28.86
C GLU A 49 -11.72 -4.87 -28.33
N VAL A 50 -12.68 -5.59 -27.73
CA VAL A 50 -13.90 -5.02 -27.13
C VAL A 50 -13.57 -4.04 -25.99
N ASN A 51 -12.61 -4.40 -25.14
CA ASN A 51 -12.19 -3.55 -24.03
C ASN A 51 -11.48 -2.28 -24.52
N SER A 52 -10.61 -2.38 -25.52
CA SER A 52 -9.94 -1.25 -26.14
C SER A 52 -10.95 -0.29 -26.81
N ALA A 53 -11.92 -0.83 -27.53
CA ALA A 53 -12.97 -0.05 -28.16
C ALA A 53 -13.83 0.69 -27.13
N TYR A 54 -14.19 0.05 -26.03
CA TYR A 54 -14.97 0.66 -24.96
C TYR A 54 -14.21 1.78 -24.26
N GLN A 55 -12.91 1.60 -23.96
CA GLN A 55 -12.08 2.63 -23.32
C GLN A 55 -12.02 3.93 -24.12
N VAL A 56 -12.07 3.84 -25.43
CA VAL A 56 -12.08 5.02 -26.31
C VAL A 56 -13.48 5.62 -26.45
N LEU A 57 -14.49 4.81 -26.67
CA LEU A 57 -15.85 5.27 -26.98
C LEU A 57 -16.67 5.63 -25.73
N SER A 58 -16.27 5.18 -24.54
CA SER A 58 -16.95 5.52 -23.28
C SER A 58 -16.65 6.93 -22.78
N ASP A 59 -15.55 7.53 -23.20
CA ASP A 59 -15.15 8.89 -22.83
C ASP A 59 -15.52 9.85 -23.96
N PRO A 60 -16.32 10.90 -23.71
CA PRO A 60 -16.72 11.85 -24.74
C PRO A 60 -15.56 12.56 -25.44
N GLN A 61 -14.48 12.84 -24.71
CA GLN A 61 -13.31 13.52 -25.27
C GLN A 61 -12.50 12.59 -26.18
N LYS A 62 -12.28 11.35 -25.75
CA LYS A 62 -11.58 10.33 -26.54
C LYS A 62 -12.38 9.93 -27.77
N ARG A 63 -13.70 9.79 -27.62
CA ARG A 63 -14.61 9.54 -28.71
C ARG A 63 -14.54 10.63 -29.78
N ALA A 64 -14.57 11.91 -29.36
CA ALA A 64 -14.46 13.04 -30.28
C ALA A 64 -13.10 13.08 -31.01
N GLN A 65 -12.01 12.68 -30.34
CA GLN A 65 -10.69 12.56 -30.97
C GLN A 65 -10.64 11.38 -31.95
N TYR A 66 -11.21 10.25 -31.57
CA TYR A 66 -11.32 9.09 -32.45
C TYR A 66 -12.17 9.38 -33.68
N ASP A 67 -13.29 10.08 -33.51
CA ASP A 67 -14.18 10.47 -34.64
C ASP A 67 -13.51 11.43 -35.63
N ARG A 68 -12.55 12.26 -35.15
CA ARG A 68 -11.82 13.21 -36.02
C ARG A 68 -10.59 12.61 -36.68
N PHE A 69 -9.83 11.79 -35.94
CA PHE A 69 -8.48 11.36 -36.35
C PHE A 69 -8.35 9.84 -36.50
N GLY A 70 -9.43 9.08 -36.25
CA GLY A 70 -9.42 7.61 -36.29
C GLY A 70 -8.44 7.00 -35.28
N HIS A 71 -7.91 5.85 -35.58
CA HIS A 71 -6.89 5.17 -34.73
C HIS A 71 -5.60 6.00 -34.56
N LEU A 72 -5.26 6.86 -35.51
CA LEU A 72 -4.10 7.75 -35.42
C LEU A 72 -4.25 8.80 -34.30
N GLY A 73 -5.47 9.24 -33.99
CA GLY A 73 -5.73 10.21 -32.93
C GLY A 73 -5.65 9.64 -31.53
N VAL A 74 -5.81 8.35 -31.40
CA VAL A 74 -5.82 7.66 -30.09
C VAL A 74 -4.51 6.90 -29.83
N GLY A 75 -3.71 6.64 -30.88
CA GLY A 75 -2.45 5.87 -30.83
C GLY A 75 -1.16 6.65 -31.07
N SER A 76 -1.22 7.93 -31.47
CA SER A 76 -0.02 8.70 -31.86
C SER A 76 0.64 9.48 -30.73
N GLY A 77 1.09 8.79 -29.71
CA GLY A 77 2.27 9.22 -28.95
C GLY A 77 3.53 8.65 -29.61
N ARG A 78 3.95 9.25 -30.75
CA ARG A 78 5.16 8.86 -31.47
C ARG A 78 6.40 9.16 -30.63
N GLY A 79 6.99 8.13 -30.03
CA GLY A 79 8.26 8.19 -29.30
C GLY A 79 8.81 6.80 -29.05
N THR A 80 9.65 6.37 -30.03
CA THR A 80 10.74 5.39 -29.95
C THR A 80 10.52 4.07 -29.20
N GLY A 81 10.66 3.02 -30.00
CA GLY A 81 10.67 1.64 -29.59
C GLY A 81 11.64 1.31 -28.46
N HIS A 82 11.12 0.52 -27.55
CA HIS A 82 11.86 -0.60 -26.97
C HIS A 82 10.81 -1.64 -26.60
N GLY A 83 11.01 -2.85 -27.10
CA GLY A 83 10.16 -3.99 -26.91
C GLY A 83 9.93 -4.24 -25.42
N PHE A 84 8.65 -4.31 -25.04
CA PHE A 84 8.23 -4.81 -23.75
C PHE A 84 7.61 -6.20 -23.99
N GLU A 85 8.49 -7.17 -24.05
CA GLU A 85 8.18 -8.59 -23.91
C GLU A 85 8.12 -8.87 -22.41
N GLY A 86 6.94 -9.17 -21.88
CA GLY A 86 6.77 -9.68 -20.52
C GLY A 86 6.06 -8.74 -19.54
N ALA A 87 4.74 -8.56 -19.68
CA ALA A 87 3.89 -8.13 -18.57
C ALA A 87 2.55 -8.87 -18.64
N GLU A 88 2.59 -10.15 -18.38
CA GLU A 88 1.43 -10.89 -17.89
C GLU A 88 1.26 -10.56 -16.42
N THR A 89 0.51 -9.49 -16.10
CA THR A 89 -0.14 -9.37 -14.78
C THR A 89 -1.31 -8.41 -14.91
N PHE A 90 -2.47 -8.97 -14.78
CA PHE A 90 -3.78 -8.34 -14.72
C PHE A 90 -3.80 -7.25 -13.63
N GLY A 91 -3.91 -5.98 -13.99
CA GLY A 91 -4.22 -4.91 -13.03
C GLY A 91 -3.61 -3.52 -13.25
N GLY A 92 -2.69 -3.31 -14.18
CA GLY A 92 -1.87 -2.09 -14.24
C GLY A 92 -2.10 -1.12 -15.40
N PHE A 93 -3.18 -1.24 -16.19
CA PHE A 93 -3.39 -0.33 -17.35
C PHE A 93 -3.88 1.07 -16.98
N GLY A 94 -4.43 1.27 -15.79
CA GLY A 94 -4.84 2.59 -15.29
C GLY A 94 -3.65 3.51 -15.02
N ASP A 95 -2.65 3.01 -14.34
CA ASP A 95 -1.49 3.80 -13.90
C ASP A 95 -0.56 4.23 -15.05
N ILE A 96 -0.43 3.39 -16.10
CA ILE A 96 0.38 3.73 -17.28
C ILE A 96 -0.34 4.78 -18.14
N PHE A 97 -1.65 4.76 -18.15
CA PHE A 97 -2.45 5.72 -18.91
C PHE A 97 -2.50 7.09 -18.24
N ASP A 98 -2.61 7.15 -16.91
CA ASP A 98 -2.52 8.39 -16.12
C ASP A 98 -1.12 9.02 -16.19
N ALA A 99 -0.07 8.23 -16.28
CA ALA A 99 1.30 8.72 -16.48
C ALA A 99 1.50 9.33 -17.90
N PHE A 100 0.74 8.88 -18.89
CA PHE A 100 0.90 9.33 -20.27
C PHE A 100 -0.04 10.47 -20.67
N PHE A 101 -1.25 10.53 -20.10
CA PHE A 101 -2.28 11.51 -20.43
C PHE A 101 -2.63 12.50 -19.32
N GLY A 102 -2.17 12.26 -18.08
CA GLY A 102 -2.34 13.11 -16.91
C GLY A 102 -1.48 14.37 -16.91
N GLY A 103 -0.97 14.82 -18.05
CA GLY A 103 -0.14 16.01 -18.23
C GLY A 103 -0.86 17.34 -18.08
N SER A 104 -1.74 17.48 -17.08
CA SER A 104 -2.24 18.78 -16.63
C SER A 104 -1.57 19.11 -15.31
N GLY A 105 -0.74 20.16 -15.32
CA GLY A 105 0.10 20.69 -14.23
C GLY A 105 -0.65 20.94 -12.91
N GLY A 106 -1.09 19.87 -12.26
CA GLY A 106 -1.47 19.92 -10.86
C GLY A 106 -0.21 19.82 -10.00
N ARG A 107 -0.01 20.78 -9.09
CA ARG A 107 0.94 20.65 -7.99
C ARG A 107 0.79 19.26 -7.39
N THR A 108 1.72 18.35 -7.67
CA THR A 108 1.77 17.03 -7.01
C THR A 108 2.09 17.28 -5.54
N ARG A 109 1.04 17.57 -4.74
CA ARG A 109 1.16 17.42 -3.29
C ARG A 109 1.59 15.99 -3.08
N LYS A 110 2.75 15.79 -2.44
CA LYS A 110 3.19 14.44 -2.06
C LYS A 110 2.02 13.77 -1.36
N ALA A 111 1.57 12.64 -1.88
CA ALA A 111 0.44 11.93 -1.29
C ALA A 111 0.74 11.56 0.17
N PRO A 112 -0.23 11.64 1.07
CA PRO A 112 -0.08 11.15 2.43
C PRO A 112 0.34 9.67 2.41
N GLN A 113 1.40 9.34 3.14
CA GLN A 113 1.89 7.97 3.24
C GLN A 113 1.72 7.48 4.67
N VAL A 114 1.26 6.24 4.82
CA VAL A 114 1.15 5.56 6.11
C VAL A 114 2.54 5.37 6.72
N GLY A 115 2.65 5.51 8.03
CA GLY A 115 3.87 5.22 8.78
C GLY A 115 4.22 3.73 8.72
N ARG A 116 5.45 3.40 9.11
CA ARG A 116 5.90 2.00 9.15
C ARG A 116 5.21 1.27 10.29
N ASP A 117 4.86 0.03 10.04
CA ASP A 117 4.46 -0.88 11.09
C ASP A 117 5.69 -1.31 11.92
N LEU A 118 5.49 -1.49 13.21
CA LEU A 118 6.50 -1.95 14.14
C LEU A 118 6.17 -3.36 14.61
N LEU A 119 7.20 -4.18 14.82
CA LEU A 119 7.10 -5.50 15.41
C LEU A 119 7.94 -5.53 16.70
N THR A 120 7.34 -5.99 17.80
CA THR A 120 8.03 -6.22 19.07
C THR A 120 7.64 -7.56 19.63
N THR A 121 8.48 -8.14 20.47
CA THR A 121 8.21 -9.39 21.16
C THR A 121 7.96 -9.11 22.64
N LEU A 122 6.91 -9.71 23.19
CA LEU A 122 6.59 -9.63 24.60
C LEU A 122 6.57 -11.04 25.21
N THR A 123 7.42 -11.25 26.22
CA THR A 123 7.43 -12.50 26.97
C THR A 123 6.42 -12.41 28.10
N ILE A 124 5.55 -13.41 28.21
CA ILE A 124 4.54 -13.57 29.25
C ILE A 124 4.76 -14.91 29.97
N SER A 125 4.33 -15.03 31.21
CA SER A 125 4.37 -16.31 31.92
C SER A 125 3.27 -17.25 31.39
N PHE A 126 3.36 -18.51 31.78
CA PHE A 126 2.35 -19.51 31.40
C PHE A 126 0.98 -19.17 32.00
N GLU A 127 0.94 -18.74 33.26
CA GLU A 127 -0.26 -18.30 33.95
C GLU A 127 -0.87 -17.06 33.31
N GLU A 128 -0.04 -16.09 32.95
CA GLU A 128 -0.48 -14.89 32.23
C GLU A 128 -1.08 -15.25 30.86
N ALA A 129 -0.55 -16.27 30.19
CA ALA A 129 -1.10 -16.74 28.91
C ALA A 129 -2.45 -17.43 29.11
N VAL A 130 -2.65 -18.14 30.21
CA VAL A 130 -3.91 -18.85 30.50
C VAL A 130 -5.02 -17.90 30.96
N PHE A 131 -4.69 -16.98 31.89
CA PHE A 131 -5.72 -16.12 32.52
C PHE A 131 -5.87 -14.77 31.82
N GLY A 132 -4.94 -14.39 30.94
CA GLY A 132 -4.85 -13.06 30.40
C GLY A 132 -4.19 -12.08 31.37
N VAL A 133 -3.68 -10.97 30.85
CA VAL A 133 -3.01 -9.94 31.65
C VAL A 133 -2.95 -8.61 30.90
N GLU A 134 -3.06 -7.52 31.66
CA GLU A 134 -2.69 -6.20 31.16
C GLU A 134 -1.22 -5.91 31.46
N LYS A 135 -0.43 -5.62 30.43
CA LYS A 135 1.01 -5.38 30.57
C LYS A 135 1.45 -4.05 29.96
N GLU A 136 2.26 -3.28 30.70
CA GLU A 136 2.91 -2.07 30.16
C GLU A 136 4.15 -2.49 29.35
N ILE A 137 4.21 -2.09 28.09
CA ILE A 137 5.41 -2.24 27.27
C ILE A 137 5.99 -0.88 26.89
N ARG A 138 7.31 -0.86 26.66
CA ARG A 138 8.02 0.32 26.17
C ARG A 138 8.38 0.11 24.71
N VAL A 139 7.86 0.97 23.86
CA VAL A 139 8.10 0.91 22.42
C VAL A 139 8.81 2.18 22.00
N SER A 140 9.88 2.02 21.23
CA SER A 140 10.59 3.13 20.61
C SER A 140 10.06 3.32 19.20
N ARG A 141 9.44 4.45 18.96
CA ARG A 141 8.84 4.78 17.65
C ARG A 141 9.18 6.18 17.18
N ILE A 142 9.02 6.41 15.90
CA ILE A 142 9.18 7.73 15.30
C ILE A 142 7.82 8.45 15.37
N GLU A 143 7.80 9.59 16.04
CA GLU A 143 6.62 10.46 16.15
C GLU A 143 6.86 11.77 15.41
N SER A 144 5.77 12.50 15.12
CA SER A 144 5.88 13.88 14.67
C SER A 144 6.49 14.72 15.80
N CYS A 145 7.46 15.53 15.46
CA CYS A 145 8.16 16.36 16.46
C CYS A 145 7.15 17.24 17.21
N SER A 146 7.19 17.17 18.54
CA SER A 146 6.31 17.94 19.42
C SER A 146 6.59 19.44 19.36
N GLY A 147 7.84 19.83 19.15
CA GLY A 147 8.27 21.21 19.06
C GLY A 147 7.75 21.95 17.83
N CYS A 148 7.80 21.32 16.66
CA CYS A 148 7.34 21.93 15.40
C CYS A 148 6.04 21.36 14.84
N ARG A 149 5.44 20.38 15.50
CA ARG A 149 4.22 19.68 15.07
C ARG A 149 4.31 19.10 13.64
N GLY A 150 5.49 18.62 13.29
CA GLY A 150 5.73 17.98 11.99
C GLY A 150 6.04 18.93 10.83
N THR A 151 6.25 20.24 11.07
CA THR A 151 6.64 21.21 10.02
C THR A 151 8.15 21.19 9.73
N GLY A 152 8.96 20.80 10.70
CA GLY A 152 10.42 20.91 10.63
C GLY A 152 10.97 22.30 10.90
N SER A 153 10.12 23.33 10.88
CA SER A 153 10.48 24.74 11.12
C SER A 153 10.30 25.12 12.58
N GLU A 154 11.01 26.13 13.04
CA GLU A 154 10.83 26.69 14.39
C GLU A 154 9.42 27.28 14.56
N LEU A 155 8.91 27.25 15.80
CA LEU A 155 7.60 27.83 16.13
C LEU A 155 7.55 29.31 15.71
N GLY A 156 6.55 29.65 14.89
CA GLY A 156 6.38 31.00 14.34
C GLY A 156 7.01 31.20 12.95
N SER A 157 7.80 30.25 12.46
CA SER A 157 8.27 30.21 11.08
C SER A 157 7.54 29.12 10.28
N SER A 158 7.37 29.34 8.99
CA SER A 158 6.81 28.34 8.07
C SER A 158 7.82 28.01 6.96
N PRO A 159 7.81 26.79 6.43
CA PRO A 159 8.64 26.46 5.27
C PRO A 159 8.33 27.40 4.10
N GLU A 160 9.36 27.98 3.50
CA GLU A 160 9.23 28.86 2.34
C GLU A 160 9.19 28.06 1.05
N GLN A 161 8.50 28.60 0.06
CA GLN A 161 8.45 27.99 -1.27
C GLN A 161 9.83 28.04 -1.94
N CYS A 162 10.30 26.91 -2.44
CA CYS A 162 11.58 26.87 -3.16
C CYS A 162 11.51 27.70 -4.44
N ILE A 163 12.37 28.71 -4.55
CA ILE A 163 12.40 29.63 -5.69
C ILE A 163 12.81 28.90 -6.98
N GLN A 164 13.74 27.94 -6.90
CA GLN A 164 14.27 27.24 -8.08
C GLN A 164 13.22 26.39 -8.81
N CYS A 165 12.32 25.77 -8.08
CA CYS A 165 11.27 24.89 -8.65
C CYS A 165 9.86 25.47 -8.50
N ASN A 166 9.72 26.66 -7.94
CA ASN A 166 8.41 27.29 -7.66
C ASN A 166 7.44 26.34 -6.92
N GLY A 167 7.97 25.59 -5.94
CA GLY A 167 7.17 24.67 -5.11
C GLY A 167 6.84 23.32 -5.74
N SER A 168 7.25 23.06 -7.01
CA SER A 168 6.97 21.79 -7.67
C SER A 168 7.83 20.61 -7.17
N GLY A 169 8.96 20.89 -6.53
CA GLY A 169 9.93 19.87 -6.13
C GLY A 169 10.74 19.28 -7.28
N GLN A 170 10.42 19.63 -8.51
CA GLN A 170 11.03 19.07 -9.71
C GLN A 170 11.58 20.16 -10.62
N ILE A 171 12.66 19.88 -11.33
CA ILE A 171 13.22 20.72 -12.37
C ILE A 171 13.35 19.96 -13.68
N ARG A 172 12.97 20.63 -14.75
CA ARG A 172 13.10 20.10 -16.10
C ARG A 172 14.45 20.54 -16.66
N ARG A 173 15.34 19.59 -16.91
CA ARG A 173 16.62 19.83 -17.58
C ARG A 173 16.48 19.46 -19.04
N ILE A 174 16.83 20.38 -19.92
CA ILE A 174 16.85 20.17 -21.37
C ILE A 174 18.29 19.91 -21.76
N GLN A 175 18.59 18.71 -22.23
CA GLN A 175 19.89 18.36 -22.80
C GLN A 175 19.77 18.31 -24.32
N ARG A 176 20.65 19.05 -24.99
CA ARG A 176 20.78 18.98 -26.44
C ARG A 176 21.87 17.97 -26.77
N SER A 177 21.52 16.95 -27.53
CA SER A 177 22.46 15.96 -28.06
C SER A 177 22.44 16.02 -29.60
N VAL A 178 23.40 15.36 -30.25
CA VAL A 178 23.48 15.24 -31.71
C VAL A 178 22.22 14.60 -32.31
N PHE A 179 21.46 13.86 -31.51
CA PHE A 179 20.23 13.15 -31.90
C PHE A 179 18.94 13.89 -31.55
N GLY A 180 19.04 15.14 -31.06
CA GLY A 180 17.87 15.93 -30.70
C GLY A 180 17.89 16.50 -29.28
N GLN A 181 16.77 17.12 -28.92
CA GLN A 181 16.58 17.75 -27.62
C GLN A 181 15.81 16.84 -26.69
N PHE A 182 16.47 16.38 -25.62
CA PHE A 182 15.84 15.54 -24.61
C PHE A 182 15.50 16.37 -23.37
N SER A 183 14.27 16.26 -22.89
CA SER A 183 13.87 16.87 -21.62
C SER A 183 13.80 15.79 -20.53
N GLN A 184 14.61 15.94 -19.49
CA GLN A 184 14.60 15.08 -18.32
C GLN A 184 14.04 15.83 -17.13
N VAL A 185 13.06 15.26 -16.46
CA VAL A 185 12.52 15.78 -15.20
C VAL A 185 13.23 15.07 -14.05
N GLY A 186 13.80 15.86 -13.14
CA GLY A 186 14.49 15.33 -11.97
C GLY A 186 14.14 16.13 -10.71
N PRO A 187 14.51 15.62 -9.52
CA PRO A 187 14.28 16.34 -8.27
C PRO A 187 15.05 17.67 -8.28
N CYS A 188 14.44 18.69 -7.70
CA CYS A 188 15.08 19.99 -7.52
C CYS A 188 16.28 19.85 -6.58
N THR A 189 17.45 20.31 -6.99
CA THR A 189 18.69 20.19 -6.22
C THR A 189 18.70 21.09 -4.97
N GLN A 190 17.99 22.21 -5.00
CA GLN A 190 17.94 23.17 -3.89
C GLN A 190 17.06 22.68 -2.73
N CYS A 191 15.91 22.07 -3.02
CA CYS A 191 14.99 21.58 -2.00
C CYS A 191 14.97 20.04 -1.92
N SER A 192 15.86 19.35 -2.64
CA SER A 192 15.95 17.89 -2.69
C SER A 192 14.60 17.19 -3.01
N GLY A 193 13.78 17.86 -3.81
CA GLY A 193 12.46 17.35 -4.18
C GLY A 193 11.33 17.74 -3.21
N GLU A 194 11.61 18.46 -2.11
CA GLU A 194 10.59 18.86 -1.12
C GLU A 194 9.65 19.95 -1.65
N GLY A 195 10.09 20.80 -2.54
CA GLY A 195 9.31 21.96 -3.03
C GLY A 195 9.33 23.14 -2.07
N THR A 196 9.74 22.94 -0.82
CA THR A 196 9.88 23.95 0.22
C THR A 196 11.29 23.94 0.81
N ILE A 197 11.70 25.05 1.40
CA ILE A 197 12.99 25.22 2.07
C ILE A 197 12.71 25.68 3.50
N ILE A 198 13.34 25.04 4.47
CA ILE A 198 13.28 25.42 5.87
C ILE A 198 14.43 26.38 6.14
N THR A 199 14.11 27.67 6.33
CA THR A 199 15.11 28.72 6.63
C THR A 199 15.50 28.72 8.11
N SER A 200 14.55 28.43 9.00
CA SER A 200 14.76 28.33 10.44
C SER A 200 14.38 26.91 10.90
N PRO A 201 15.36 25.99 10.99
CA PRO A 201 15.08 24.61 11.40
C PRO A 201 14.71 24.55 12.89
N CYS A 202 13.73 23.71 13.22
CA CYS A 202 13.33 23.44 14.58
C CYS A 202 14.52 22.95 15.42
N SER A 203 14.74 23.54 16.58
CA SER A 203 15.84 23.22 17.51
C SER A 203 15.79 21.77 17.98
N GLN A 204 14.59 21.19 18.15
CA GLN A 204 14.38 19.83 18.65
C GLN A 204 14.64 18.76 17.59
N CYS A 205 14.05 18.88 16.42
CA CYS A 205 14.19 17.88 15.36
C CYS A 205 15.21 18.25 14.26
N ARG A 206 15.79 19.44 14.32
CA ARG A 206 16.79 19.95 13.33
C ARG A 206 16.31 19.85 11.87
N GLY A 207 15.04 20.16 11.64
CA GLY A 207 14.44 20.15 10.32
C GLY A 207 13.86 18.81 9.86
N SER A 208 14.05 17.71 10.61
CA SER A 208 13.55 16.38 10.23
C SER A 208 12.01 16.23 10.37
N ALA A 209 11.37 17.17 11.05
CA ALA A 209 9.93 17.14 11.38
C ALA A 209 9.48 15.95 12.24
N LYS A 210 10.40 15.04 12.57
CA LYS A 210 10.15 13.79 13.30
C LYS A 210 11.16 13.61 14.42
N GLU A 211 10.77 12.87 15.46
CA GLU A 211 11.63 12.54 16.58
C GLU A 211 11.39 11.10 17.04
N LYS A 212 12.43 10.47 17.57
CA LYS A 212 12.35 9.15 18.16
C LYS A 212 11.91 9.26 19.61
N GLN A 213 10.77 8.67 19.97
CA GLN A 213 10.18 8.72 21.30
C GLN A 213 10.01 7.29 21.86
N ASN A 214 10.25 7.15 23.17
CA ASN A 214 9.92 5.94 23.92
C ASN A 214 8.56 6.12 24.57
N ARG A 215 7.57 5.36 24.10
CA ARG A 215 6.21 5.39 24.65
C ARG A 215 5.95 4.16 25.50
N LYS A 216 5.22 4.39 26.58
CA LYS A 216 4.63 3.33 27.40
C LYS A 216 3.23 3.08 26.91
N ILE A 217 2.95 1.85 26.57
CA ILE A 217 1.65 1.43 26.01
C ILE A 217 1.14 0.28 26.85
N MET A 218 -0.10 0.39 27.32
CA MET A 218 -0.80 -0.72 27.97
C MET A 218 -1.34 -1.66 26.91
N VAL A 219 -1.08 -2.95 27.09
CA VAL A 219 -1.50 -4.01 26.19
C VAL A 219 -2.35 -4.98 26.95
N ASP A 220 -3.56 -5.15 26.51
CA ASP A 220 -4.49 -6.15 27.01
C ASP A 220 -4.30 -7.46 26.24
N ILE A 221 -3.90 -8.51 26.97
CA ILE A 221 -3.67 -9.85 26.45
C ILE A 221 -4.83 -10.71 26.90
N PRO A 222 -5.68 -11.20 25.96
CA PRO A 222 -6.81 -12.03 26.32
C PRO A 222 -6.36 -13.39 26.88
N PRO A 223 -7.20 -14.06 27.67
CA PRO A 223 -6.92 -15.41 28.17
C PRO A 223 -6.85 -16.44 27.04
N GLY A 224 -5.99 -17.45 27.23
CA GLY A 224 -5.86 -18.56 26.29
C GLY A 224 -4.96 -18.29 25.08
N VAL A 225 -4.12 -17.25 25.11
CA VAL A 225 -3.19 -16.97 24.02
C VAL A 225 -2.13 -18.05 23.85
N GLU A 226 -1.65 -18.23 22.63
CA GLU A 226 -0.64 -19.22 22.26
C GLU A 226 0.69 -18.58 21.92
N GLU A 227 1.75 -19.36 22.00
CA GLU A 227 3.07 -18.92 21.58
C GLU A 227 3.05 -18.52 20.09
N GLY A 228 3.65 -17.37 19.77
CA GLY A 228 3.69 -16.83 18.40
C GLY A 228 2.46 -16.05 17.99
N MET A 229 1.38 -16.04 18.77
CA MET A 229 0.23 -15.17 18.50
C MET A 229 0.64 -13.71 18.47
N GLN A 230 -0.04 -12.91 17.64
CA GLN A 230 0.23 -11.50 17.49
C GLN A 230 -0.97 -10.65 17.90
N VAL A 231 -0.72 -9.71 18.79
CA VAL A 231 -1.66 -8.64 19.15
C VAL A 231 -1.35 -7.41 18.29
N ARG A 232 -2.35 -6.88 17.58
CA ARG A 232 -2.21 -5.68 16.76
C ARG A 232 -2.79 -4.48 17.49
N LEU A 233 -1.97 -3.47 17.73
CA LEU A 233 -2.40 -2.16 18.19
C LEU A 233 -2.41 -1.19 17.01
N SER A 234 -3.60 -0.70 16.64
CA SER A 234 -3.78 0.19 15.50
C SER A 234 -3.22 1.58 15.80
N ARG A 235 -2.48 2.14 14.80
CA ARG A 235 -1.90 3.49 14.87
C ARG A 235 -0.82 3.68 15.95
N GLU A 236 -0.27 2.61 16.51
CA GLU A 236 0.80 2.65 17.49
C GLU A 236 2.19 2.39 16.88
N GLY A 237 2.31 2.36 15.54
CA GLY A 237 3.57 2.32 14.80
C GLY A 237 4.21 3.70 14.59
N ASP A 238 5.13 3.79 13.64
CA ASP A 238 5.81 5.03 13.27
C ASP A 238 4.84 6.05 12.66
N ALA A 239 5.10 7.33 12.86
CA ALA A 239 4.35 8.41 12.26
C ALA A 239 4.43 8.39 10.74
N GLY A 240 3.30 8.65 10.08
CA GLY A 240 3.21 8.77 8.64
C GLY A 240 4.00 9.93 8.05
N VAL A 241 4.01 10.02 6.73
CA VAL A 241 4.65 11.11 5.97
C VAL A 241 3.57 11.94 5.28
N ASN A 242 3.84 13.23 5.10
CA ASN A 242 2.94 14.17 4.41
C ASN A 242 1.51 14.19 4.98
N GLY A 243 1.37 14.07 6.30
CA GLY A 243 0.06 14.03 6.96
C GLY A 243 -0.64 12.67 6.88
N GLY A 244 0.06 11.61 6.48
CA GLY A 244 -0.45 10.25 6.51
C GLY A 244 -0.64 9.73 7.94
N PRO A 245 -1.48 8.71 8.15
CA PRO A 245 -1.69 8.09 9.45
C PRO A 245 -0.45 7.33 9.91
N SER A 246 -0.33 7.11 11.23
CA SER A 246 0.69 6.22 11.79
C SER A 246 0.45 4.78 11.36
N GLY A 247 1.52 3.99 11.30
CA GLY A 247 1.47 2.54 11.13
C GLY A 247 0.88 1.84 12.36
N ASN A 248 0.94 0.52 12.36
CA ASN A 248 0.46 -0.32 13.46
C ASN A 248 1.65 -0.87 14.26
N LEU A 249 1.37 -1.28 15.49
CA LEU A 249 2.31 -2.03 16.30
C LEU A 249 1.80 -3.49 16.40
N TYR A 250 2.64 -4.42 16.04
CA TYR A 250 2.43 -5.85 16.20
C TYR A 250 3.28 -6.36 17.36
N ILE A 251 2.63 -7.01 18.31
CA ILE A 251 3.27 -7.57 19.49
C ILE A 251 3.18 -9.08 19.36
N GLN A 252 4.31 -9.72 19.11
CA GLN A 252 4.41 -11.17 19.09
C GLN A 252 4.58 -11.69 20.51
N LEU A 253 3.64 -12.54 20.94
CA LEU A 253 3.66 -13.13 22.26
C LEU A 253 4.61 -14.32 22.28
N LYS A 254 5.44 -14.37 23.32
CA LYS A 254 6.30 -15.51 23.64
C LYS A 254 5.91 -16.00 25.02
N VAL A 255 5.46 -17.25 25.11
CA VAL A 255 5.06 -17.85 26.39
C VAL A 255 6.28 -18.45 27.08
N GLY A 256 6.49 -18.07 28.34
CA GLY A 256 7.56 -18.63 29.18
C GLY A 256 7.31 -20.10 29.48
N PHE A 257 8.39 -20.86 29.64
CA PHE A 257 8.32 -22.24 30.08
C PHE A 257 7.81 -22.30 31.55
N HIS A 258 6.93 -23.28 31.85
CA HIS A 258 6.47 -23.57 33.20
C HIS A 258 7.08 -24.88 33.69
N GLU A 259 7.40 -24.97 34.97
CA GLU A 259 8.11 -26.10 35.54
C GLU A 259 7.29 -27.42 35.49
N PHE A 260 5.99 -27.34 35.71
CA PHE A 260 5.11 -28.52 35.83
C PHE A 260 4.12 -28.64 34.69
N PHE A 261 3.69 -27.52 34.08
CA PHE A 261 2.61 -27.52 33.12
C PHE A 261 3.12 -27.33 31.70
N HIS A 262 2.55 -28.10 30.80
CA HIS A 262 2.73 -27.94 29.37
C HIS A 262 1.39 -27.74 28.70
N ARG A 263 1.33 -26.91 27.70
CA ARG A 263 0.14 -26.75 26.88
C ARG A 263 0.19 -27.73 25.71
N ARG A 264 -0.92 -28.39 25.47
CA ARG A 264 -1.17 -29.25 24.32
C ARG A 264 -2.48 -28.83 23.69
N ASP A 265 -2.42 -28.05 22.63
CA ASP A 265 -3.59 -27.43 21.99
C ASP A 265 -4.43 -26.60 22.99
N HIS A 266 -5.61 -27.12 23.38
CA HIS A 266 -6.51 -26.48 24.33
C HIS A 266 -6.39 -27.02 25.76
N ASP A 267 -5.60 -28.06 25.96
CA ASP A 267 -5.45 -28.74 27.24
C ASP A 267 -4.15 -28.33 27.93
N ILE A 268 -4.18 -28.36 29.25
CA ILE A 268 -3.02 -28.21 30.13
C ILE A 268 -2.66 -29.59 30.63
N VAL A 269 -1.46 -30.02 30.33
CA VAL A 269 -0.91 -31.32 30.66
C VAL A 269 0.06 -31.21 31.82
N LEU A 270 -0.11 -32.05 32.81
CA LEU A 270 0.79 -32.24 33.95
C LEU A 270 1.27 -33.69 33.95
N GLU A 271 2.58 -33.88 34.01
CA GLU A 271 3.18 -35.20 34.18
C GLU A 271 3.49 -35.43 35.67
N VAL A 272 2.84 -36.44 36.28
CA VAL A 272 3.00 -36.78 37.67
C VAL A 272 3.67 -38.16 37.77
N PRO A 273 4.89 -38.27 38.32
CA PRO A 273 5.55 -39.54 38.49
C PRO A 273 4.84 -40.36 39.59
N ILE A 274 4.47 -41.58 39.29
CA ILE A 274 3.90 -42.52 40.26
C ILE A 274 4.78 -43.74 40.39
N ASN A 275 4.76 -44.38 41.59
CA ASN A 275 5.50 -45.61 41.84
C ASN A 275 4.64 -46.83 41.50
N PHE A 276 5.23 -48.03 41.44
CA PHE A 276 4.56 -49.26 41.10
C PHE A 276 3.44 -49.67 42.11
N ALA A 277 3.61 -49.34 43.37
CA ALA A 277 2.61 -49.65 44.40
C ALA A 277 1.35 -48.77 44.18
N GLN A 278 1.54 -47.50 43.94
CA GLN A 278 0.42 -46.56 43.60
C GLN A 278 -0.28 -46.97 42.33
N ALA A 279 0.43 -47.41 41.31
CA ALA A 279 -0.17 -47.86 40.05
C ALA A 279 -0.96 -49.15 40.22
N ALA A 280 -0.53 -50.07 41.10
CA ALA A 280 -1.17 -51.38 41.28
C ALA A 280 -2.32 -51.38 42.30
N LEU A 281 -2.18 -50.59 43.37
CA LEU A 281 -3.17 -50.57 44.47
C LEU A 281 -4.13 -49.39 44.42
N GLY A 282 -3.79 -48.39 43.63
CA GLY A 282 -4.45 -47.08 43.63
C GLY A 282 -3.94 -46.19 44.74
N ASP A 283 -4.01 -44.90 44.56
CA ASP A 283 -3.62 -43.91 45.58
C ASP A 283 -4.33 -42.58 45.24
N GLU A 284 -4.47 -41.70 46.20
CA GLU A 284 -4.89 -40.31 46.02
C GLU A 284 -3.67 -39.41 45.91
N LEU A 285 -3.55 -38.72 44.80
CA LEU A 285 -2.44 -37.81 44.54
C LEU A 285 -2.93 -36.37 44.57
N GLU A 286 -2.25 -35.54 45.38
CA GLU A 286 -2.44 -34.11 45.32
C GLU A 286 -1.66 -33.55 44.13
N VAL A 287 -2.35 -32.95 43.20
CA VAL A 287 -1.75 -32.33 42.02
C VAL A 287 -1.87 -30.80 42.08
N PRO A 288 -0.83 -30.05 41.71
CA PRO A 288 -0.93 -28.60 41.64
C PRO A 288 -1.93 -28.19 40.56
N THR A 289 -2.62 -27.09 40.80
CA THR A 289 -3.45 -26.43 39.79
C THR A 289 -2.93 -25.04 39.51
N LEU A 290 -3.32 -24.46 38.39
CA LEU A 290 -2.90 -23.11 38.02
C LEU A 290 -3.55 -21.99 38.86
N ARG A 291 -4.44 -22.32 39.80
CA ARG A 291 -5.09 -21.38 40.73
C ARG A 291 -4.50 -21.45 42.09
#